data_533a6387c721f73edcd5b49d640d84c4
#
_entry.id   533a6387c721f73edcd5b49d640d84c4
#
_cell.length_a   1.000
_cell.length_b   1.000
_cell.length_c   1.000
_cell.angle_alpha   90.00
_cell.angle_beta   90.00
_cell.angle_gamma   90.00
#
_symmetry.space_group_name_H-M   'P 1'
#
loop_
_entity.id
_entity.type
_entity.pdbx_description
1 polymer ?
#
loop_
_entity_poly.entity_id
_entity_poly.type
_entity_poly.pdbx_seq_one_letter_code
_entity_poly.pdbx_strand_id
1 'polypeptide(L)'
;MFPFFSPFLRRLPLMASLLPFIALASLGGCKGSILAFPGSANESLTGPSLYSVSGVAMDGPISGGSVAVAQYQSDGSLVPLGTVTTGRDGSFQITSLFDLSGGPVSFTLTGGTNIDIASGATITTPTGVSLTALIPASELTHTVVVLTPFSSLEATVAQTLASEGSSMEQALSKARTDWNGFLGFEPAEVPPSNLAAGPASANASGIYGLLLAGLSQFTNHIGQTQNLAPGTANPLGLLPLLEQDLGDGVFNGLAPGNPTPLTYYGYTLSGETLRQEVTAEALVFLWSGQNQSGLTPQTTDGILNGVAMNTGPLFPPSPSPVLPDPGTPQVTISNPTSSIFVNKTINVAASATDSLGIATLVVTGSGIVLPGGELTGNPVLAEVDTTQSPSGPASLSATATDYAGNTQTTTTLFTIDNVPPTITNLNPANGGLYSPGCTGSSASVTVTGTLQDNLSGPASVSVQETSPTNTGISATFTGVNSTTGTFSFTFIAPPNSCKTASYAFTITGYDKIYNETTLNYTLGVTN
;
A
#
# COMPACT_ATOMS: atom_id res chain seq x y z
N MET A 1 10.27 14.60 45.73
CA MET A 1 10.92 15.87 46.07
C MET A 1 10.76 16.80 44.86
N PHE A 2 9.74 17.66 44.94
CA PHE A 2 9.50 18.75 43.99
C PHE A 2 10.41 19.95 44.33
N PRO A 3 10.68 20.86 43.36
CA PRO A 3 9.82 22.01 43.11
C PRO A 3 9.69 22.35 41.60
N PHE A 4 8.50 22.69 41.17
CA PHE A 4 7.88 23.98 40.84
C PHE A 4 8.83 25.06 40.27
N PHE A 5 8.55 25.50 39.03
CA PHE A 5 8.50 26.93 38.68
C PHE A 5 7.61 27.15 37.43
N SER A 6 6.71 28.08 37.57
CA SER A 6 5.67 28.59 36.67
C SER A 6 6.11 29.99 36.14
N PRO A 7 5.27 30.77 35.42
CA PRO A 7 5.26 31.01 33.99
C PRO A 7 5.65 32.44 33.59
N PHE A 8 5.96 32.69 32.34
CA PHE A 8 6.09 34.06 31.79
C PHE A 8 5.04 34.30 30.67
N LEU A 9 3.99 35.02 31.08
CA LEU A 9 3.14 35.79 30.17
C LEU A 9 3.95 36.93 29.54
N ARG A 10 3.94 37.04 28.21
CA ARG A 10 4.21 38.31 27.52
C ARG A 10 3.05 38.66 26.61
N ARG A 11 2.51 39.85 26.89
CA ARG A 11 1.40 40.54 26.23
C ARG A 11 1.80 40.96 24.81
N LEU A 12 0.84 40.80 23.88
CA LEU A 12 0.82 41.47 22.58
C LEU A 12 0.48 42.97 22.76
N PRO A 13 0.96 43.82 21.86
CA PRO A 13 0.30 45.09 21.57
C PRO A 13 -0.56 44.98 20.29
N LEU A 14 -1.79 45.45 20.44
CA LEU A 14 -2.67 45.82 19.33
C LEU A 14 -1.99 46.88 18.45
N MET A 15 -1.97 46.68 17.13
CA MET A 15 -1.85 47.77 16.19
C MET A 15 -3.08 47.77 15.28
N ALA A 16 -3.88 48.78 15.44
CA ALA A 16 -4.92 49.21 14.53
C ALA A 16 -4.27 49.85 13.29
N SER A 17 -4.63 49.40 12.09
CA SER A 17 -4.30 50.15 10.88
C SER A 17 -5.58 50.46 10.10
N LEU A 18 -5.75 51.77 9.95
CA LEU A 18 -6.82 52.46 9.22
C LEU A 18 -6.96 52.00 7.77
N LEU A 19 -8.21 51.85 7.37
CA LEU A 19 -8.65 51.84 5.95
C LEU A 19 -8.69 53.27 5.40
N PRO A 20 -8.24 53.52 4.15
CA PRO A 20 -8.59 54.75 3.47
C PRO A 20 -9.89 54.58 2.69
N PHE A 21 -10.81 55.49 2.96
CA PHE A 21 -11.99 55.80 2.15
C PHE A 21 -11.53 56.38 0.79
N ILE A 22 -11.96 55.75 -0.31
CA ILE A 22 -11.92 56.37 -1.61
C ILE A 22 -13.28 56.92 -1.93
N ALA A 23 -13.36 58.25 -2.04
CA ALA A 23 -14.52 58.99 -2.46
C ALA A 23 -14.79 58.82 -3.97
N LEU A 24 -16.00 58.39 -4.32
CA LEU A 24 -16.44 58.36 -5.72
C LEU A 24 -17.03 59.73 -6.08
N ALA A 25 -16.41 60.41 -7.03
CA ALA A 25 -16.89 61.66 -7.59
C ALA A 25 -18.08 61.41 -8.51
N SER A 26 -19.15 62.08 -8.26
CA SER A 26 -20.33 62.20 -9.13
C SER A 26 -20.03 62.98 -10.38
N LEU A 27 -20.29 62.42 -11.54
CA LEU A 27 -20.49 63.18 -12.79
C LEU A 27 -21.95 63.07 -13.19
N GLY A 28 -22.51 64.21 -13.36
CA GLY A 28 -23.91 64.44 -13.56
C GLY A 28 -24.43 64.24 -15.00
N GLY A 29 -25.69 64.04 -15.03
CA GLY A 29 -26.61 64.66 -15.97
C GLY A 29 -26.93 63.96 -17.28
N CYS A 30 -28.05 63.22 -17.31
CA CYS A 30 -28.99 63.34 -18.42
C CYS A 30 -30.40 63.06 -17.86
N LYS A 31 -31.24 64.10 -17.85
CA LYS A 31 -32.67 64.01 -17.57
C LYS A 31 -33.36 63.37 -18.77
N GLY A 32 -33.75 62.09 -18.66
CA GLY A 32 -34.73 61.47 -19.53
C GLY A 32 -36.03 61.31 -18.73
N SER A 33 -37.10 61.94 -19.19
CA SER A 33 -38.43 61.82 -18.63
C SER A 33 -38.91 60.39 -18.62
N ILE A 34 -39.14 59.85 -17.42
CA ILE A 34 -39.80 58.55 -17.24
C ILE A 34 -41.32 58.85 -17.32
N LEU A 35 -41.97 58.40 -18.40
CA LEU A 35 -43.42 58.24 -18.42
C LEU A 35 -43.78 57.15 -17.45
N ALA A 36 -44.42 57.52 -16.33
CA ALA A 36 -45.03 56.60 -15.40
C ALA A 36 -46.26 55.94 -16.05
N PHE A 37 -46.19 54.67 -16.35
CA PHE A 37 -47.34 53.83 -16.62
C PHE A 37 -47.93 53.37 -15.29
N PRO A 38 -49.24 53.56 -15.05
CA PRO A 38 -49.91 53.05 -13.86
C PRO A 38 -50.21 51.56 -14.06
N GLY A 39 -49.76 50.77 -13.14
CA GLY A 39 -50.35 49.45 -12.85
C GLY A 39 -49.93 48.33 -13.78
N SER A 40 -48.86 47.65 -13.43
CA SER A 40 -48.79 46.21 -13.68
C SER A 40 -48.48 45.52 -12.37
N ALA A 41 -49.34 44.60 -12.02
CA ALA A 41 -49.13 43.62 -11.01
C ALA A 41 -47.73 42.99 -11.17
N ASN A 42 -47.10 42.59 -10.07
CA ASN A 42 -45.96 41.70 -10.07
C ASN A 42 -46.32 40.43 -10.88
N GLU A 43 -46.13 40.49 -12.19
CA GLU A 43 -45.98 39.26 -12.95
C GLU A 43 -44.59 38.71 -12.55
N SER A 44 -44.60 37.68 -11.73
CA SER A 44 -43.46 36.77 -11.61
C SER A 44 -43.15 36.34 -13.02
N LEU A 45 -42.00 36.80 -13.57
CA LEU A 45 -41.51 36.32 -14.86
C LEU A 45 -41.17 34.85 -14.71
N THR A 46 -42.18 33.98 -14.90
CA THR A 46 -42.05 32.53 -14.95
C THR A 46 -41.65 32.11 -16.37
N GLY A 47 -40.44 32.37 -16.77
CA GLY A 47 -39.93 32.00 -18.07
C GLY A 47 -38.42 31.85 -18.06
N PRO A 48 -37.84 31.31 -19.15
CA PRO A 48 -36.39 31.09 -19.25
C PRO A 48 -35.62 32.40 -19.05
N SER A 49 -34.61 32.35 -18.16
CA SER A 49 -33.71 33.47 -17.87
C SER A 49 -32.26 33.07 -18.12
N LEU A 50 -31.41 34.07 -18.40
CA LEU A 50 -29.99 33.83 -18.69
C LEU A 50 -29.27 33.55 -17.36
N TYR A 51 -28.74 32.35 -17.23
CA TYR A 51 -27.90 31.93 -16.10
C TYR A 51 -26.56 31.37 -16.54
N SER A 52 -25.58 31.49 -15.68
CA SER A 52 -24.25 30.89 -15.86
C SER A 52 -24.11 29.71 -14.88
N VAL A 53 -23.89 28.54 -15.43
CA VAL A 53 -23.73 27.28 -14.69
C VAL A 53 -22.31 26.77 -14.87
N SER A 54 -21.65 26.45 -13.79
CA SER A 54 -20.30 25.85 -13.78
C SER A 54 -20.34 24.38 -13.43
N GLY A 55 -19.36 23.63 -13.91
CA GLY A 55 -19.23 22.21 -13.59
C GLY A 55 -17.81 21.69 -13.80
N VAL A 56 -17.65 20.41 -13.46
CA VAL A 56 -16.40 19.68 -13.60
C VAL A 56 -16.68 18.27 -14.12
N ALA A 57 -15.81 17.77 -14.99
CA ALA A 57 -15.84 16.40 -15.52
C ALA A 57 -14.60 15.64 -15.00
N MET A 58 -14.85 14.53 -14.26
CA MET A 58 -13.84 13.83 -13.48
C MET A 58 -13.97 12.31 -13.57
N ASP A 59 -12.92 11.72 -14.09
CA ASP A 59 -12.47 10.33 -13.94
C ASP A 59 -10.92 10.38 -14.08
N GLY A 60 -10.28 11.17 -13.16
CA GLY A 60 -9.21 12.07 -13.52
C GLY A 60 -9.77 13.24 -14.35
N PRO A 61 -9.24 14.49 -14.25
CA PRO A 61 -9.78 15.63 -14.99
C PRO A 61 -9.92 15.37 -16.49
N ILE A 62 -11.15 15.42 -17.04
CA ILE A 62 -11.38 15.14 -18.47
C ILE A 62 -11.28 16.44 -19.27
N SER A 63 -10.22 16.54 -20.05
CA SER A 63 -9.88 17.70 -20.88
C SER A 63 -10.37 17.56 -22.31
N GLY A 64 -10.89 18.65 -22.89
CA GLY A 64 -11.27 18.72 -24.31
C GLY A 64 -12.54 17.95 -24.66
N GLY A 65 -13.30 17.49 -23.66
CA GLY A 65 -14.61 16.86 -23.88
C GLY A 65 -15.69 17.89 -24.23
N SER A 66 -16.66 17.51 -25.03
CA SER A 66 -17.81 18.34 -25.39
C SER A 66 -18.98 18.05 -24.46
N VAL A 67 -19.43 19.03 -23.68
CA VAL A 67 -20.60 18.95 -22.80
C VAL A 67 -21.80 19.54 -23.53
N ALA A 68 -22.75 18.71 -23.92
CA ALA A 68 -24.05 19.11 -24.44
C ALA A 68 -25.03 19.32 -23.26
N VAL A 69 -25.80 20.40 -23.30
CA VAL A 69 -26.76 20.77 -22.27
C VAL A 69 -28.14 20.83 -22.87
N ALA A 70 -29.11 20.17 -22.25
CA ALA A 70 -30.50 20.16 -22.68
C ALA A 70 -31.44 20.08 -21.48
N GLN A 71 -32.66 20.66 -21.59
CA GLN A 71 -33.64 20.64 -20.53
C GLN A 71 -34.84 19.75 -20.87
N TYR A 72 -35.25 18.91 -19.94
CA TYR A 72 -36.44 18.08 -20.06
C TYR A 72 -37.70 18.96 -20.02
N GLN A 73 -38.63 18.64 -20.89
CA GLN A 73 -39.97 19.21 -20.88
C GLN A 73 -40.93 18.28 -20.14
N SER A 74 -42.13 18.75 -19.84
CA SER A 74 -43.15 17.96 -19.16
C SER A 74 -43.64 16.74 -19.93
N ASP A 75 -43.43 16.70 -21.24
CA ASP A 75 -43.73 15.55 -22.10
C ASP A 75 -42.54 14.56 -22.23
N GLY A 76 -41.44 14.78 -21.51
CA GLY A 76 -40.26 13.99 -21.56
C GLY A 76 -39.28 14.31 -22.71
N SER A 77 -39.63 15.27 -23.59
CA SER A 77 -38.73 15.70 -24.65
C SER A 77 -37.59 16.57 -24.12
N LEU A 78 -36.47 16.62 -24.85
CA LEU A 78 -35.29 17.41 -24.52
C LEU A 78 -35.18 18.62 -25.45
N VAL A 79 -35.05 19.78 -24.86
CA VAL A 79 -34.77 21.05 -25.57
C VAL A 79 -33.28 21.38 -25.41
N PRO A 80 -32.48 21.40 -26.52
CA PRO A 80 -31.08 21.77 -26.45
C PRO A 80 -30.89 23.22 -26.00
N LEU A 81 -29.95 23.44 -25.05
CA LEU A 81 -29.60 24.75 -24.51
C LEU A 81 -28.22 25.24 -24.96
N GLY A 82 -27.35 24.34 -25.38
CA GLY A 82 -26.03 24.69 -25.88
C GLY A 82 -24.98 23.61 -25.67
N THR A 83 -23.76 23.93 -26.02
CA THR A 83 -22.58 23.06 -25.81
C THR A 83 -21.39 23.88 -25.31
N VAL A 84 -20.52 23.24 -24.53
CA VAL A 84 -19.27 23.82 -24.03
C VAL A 84 -18.16 22.77 -24.00
N THR A 85 -16.89 23.19 -24.07
CA THR A 85 -15.75 22.26 -24.01
C THR A 85 -15.09 22.33 -22.64
N THR A 86 -14.70 21.18 -22.06
CA THR A 86 -13.99 21.12 -20.78
C THR A 86 -12.56 21.62 -20.88
N GLY A 87 -12.11 22.36 -19.87
CA GLY A 87 -10.74 22.81 -19.67
C GLY A 87 -9.78 21.67 -19.30
N ARG A 88 -8.49 21.99 -19.13
CA ARG A 88 -7.44 21.01 -18.77
C ARG A 88 -7.65 20.38 -17.40
N ASP A 89 -8.32 21.07 -16.51
CA ASP A 89 -8.68 20.64 -15.16
C ASP A 89 -10.08 19.98 -15.08
N GLY A 90 -10.69 19.70 -16.24
CA GLY A 90 -12.04 19.15 -16.35
C GLY A 90 -13.13 20.20 -16.16
N SER A 91 -12.82 21.43 -15.78
CA SER A 91 -13.82 22.48 -15.53
C SER A 91 -14.53 22.93 -16.82
N PHE A 92 -15.79 23.33 -16.69
CA PHE A 92 -16.54 23.98 -17.76
C PHE A 92 -17.49 25.04 -17.19
N GLN A 93 -17.90 25.99 -18.05
CA GLN A 93 -18.90 26.99 -17.72
C GLN A 93 -19.76 27.26 -18.95
N ILE A 94 -21.08 27.17 -18.77
CA ILE A 94 -22.04 27.50 -19.81
C ILE A 94 -22.97 28.61 -19.36
N THR A 95 -23.25 29.56 -20.26
CA THR A 95 -24.28 30.58 -20.04
C THR A 95 -25.39 30.36 -21.06
N SER A 96 -26.60 30.11 -20.60
CA SER A 96 -27.73 29.81 -21.46
C SER A 96 -29.06 30.25 -20.80
N LEU A 97 -30.15 30.18 -21.57
CA LEU A 97 -31.49 30.41 -21.08
C LEU A 97 -32.02 29.14 -20.43
N PHE A 98 -32.08 29.13 -19.09
CA PHE A 98 -32.65 28.04 -18.33
C PHE A 98 -34.05 28.44 -17.80
N ASP A 99 -34.99 27.51 -17.86
CA ASP A 99 -36.29 27.65 -17.15
C ASP A 99 -36.16 26.98 -15.78
N LEU A 100 -35.97 27.78 -14.73
CA LEU A 100 -35.83 27.24 -13.35
C LEU A 100 -37.11 26.64 -12.80
N SER A 101 -38.27 26.87 -13.45
CA SER A 101 -39.54 26.23 -13.14
C SER A 101 -39.83 25.00 -14.01
N GLY A 102 -38.98 24.72 -14.99
CA GLY A 102 -39.09 23.58 -15.90
C GLY A 102 -38.56 22.29 -15.32
N GLY A 103 -38.52 21.24 -16.11
CA GLY A 103 -37.96 19.94 -15.75
C GLY A 103 -36.45 19.96 -15.56
N PRO A 104 -35.86 18.84 -15.12
CA PRO A 104 -34.41 18.72 -14.89
C PRO A 104 -33.59 19.04 -16.13
N VAL A 105 -32.34 19.50 -15.91
CA VAL A 105 -31.37 19.79 -16.97
C VAL A 105 -30.34 18.67 -17.04
N SER A 106 -30.15 18.15 -18.25
CA SER A 106 -29.15 17.13 -18.56
C SER A 106 -27.86 17.80 -19.06
N PHE A 107 -26.75 17.39 -18.49
CA PHE A 107 -25.39 17.71 -18.93
C PHE A 107 -24.75 16.40 -19.39
N THR A 108 -24.35 16.31 -20.67
CA THR A 108 -23.80 15.07 -21.25
C THR A 108 -22.47 15.36 -21.91
N LEU A 109 -21.39 14.81 -21.36
CA LEU A 109 -20.03 14.92 -21.89
C LEU A 109 -19.74 13.75 -22.84
N THR A 110 -19.16 14.05 -23.98
CA THR A 110 -18.62 13.08 -24.94
C THR A 110 -17.20 13.43 -25.35
N GLY A 111 -16.37 12.43 -25.61
CA GLY A 111 -14.97 12.62 -26.00
C GLY A 111 -14.12 13.20 -24.86
N GLY A 112 -12.96 13.71 -25.20
CA GLY A 112 -11.97 14.21 -24.25
C GLY A 112 -10.93 13.16 -23.86
N THR A 113 -9.96 13.60 -23.06
CA THR A 113 -8.87 12.76 -22.53
C THR A 113 -8.66 13.05 -21.06
N ASN A 114 -8.30 12.01 -20.29
CA ASN A 114 -7.91 12.13 -18.89
C ASN A 114 -6.66 11.30 -18.60
N ILE A 115 -6.08 11.52 -17.43
CA ILE A 115 -5.09 10.62 -16.84
C ILE A 115 -5.83 9.69 -15.88
N ASP A 116 -5.77 8.41 -16.11
CA ASP A 116 -6.34 7.38 -15.23
C ASP A 116 -5.69 7.43 -13.85
N ILE A 117 -6.50 7.46 -12.82
CA ILE A 117 -6.04 7.76 -11.47
C ILE A 117 -5.10 6.67 -10.93
N ALA A 118 -5.38 5.40 -11.22
CA ALA A 118 -4.61 4.27 -10.69
C ALA A 118 -3.40 3.91 -11.55
N SER A 119 -3.56 3.87 -12.87
CA SER A 119 -2.49 3.45 -13.78
C SER A 119 -1.57 4.60 -14.22
N GLY A 120 -2.01 5.85 -14.09
CA GLY A 120 -1.31 7.02 -14.63
C GLY A 120 -1.32 7.09 -16.17
N ALA A 121 -2.03 6.19 -16.85
CA ALA A 121 -2.10 6.15 -18.30
C ALA A 121 -3.04 7.24 -18.85
N THR A 122 -2.73 7.76 -20.04
CA THR A 122 -3.66 8.65 -20.76
C THR A 122 -4.77 7.83 -21.39
N ILE A 123 -6.01 8.16 -21.06
CA ILE A 123 -7.22 7.55 -21.60
C ILE A 123 -7.93 8.55 -22.51
N THR A 124 -8.38 8.08 -23.65
CA THR A 124 -9.35 8.80 -24.48
C THR A 124 -10.72 8.22 -24.23
N THR A 125 -11.71 9.07 -23.95
CA THR A 125 -13.10 8.58 -23.76
C THR A 125 -13.52 7.73 -24.95
N PRO A 126 -13.92 6.47 -24.76
CA PRO A 126 -14.28 5.58 -25.86
C PRO A 126 -15.46 6.12 -26.68
N THR A 127 -15.46 5.84 -27.98
CA THR A 127 -16.58 6.24 -28.85
C THR A 127 -17.89 5.59 -28.38
N GLY A 128 -18.93 6.39 -28.22
CA GLY A 128 -20.25 5.93 -27.75
C GLY A 128 -20.40 5.93 -26.21
N VAL A 129 -19.33 6.26 -25.47
CA VAL A 129 -19.39 6.47 -24.03
C VAL A 129 -19.64 7.94 -23.73
N SER A 130 -20.51 8.21 -22.78
CA SER A 130 -20.80 9.56 -22.29
C SER A 130 -20.87 9.59 -20.76
N LEU A 131 -20.50 10.72 -20.17
CA LEU A 131 -20.78 11.02 -18.77
C LEU A 131 -21.98 11.95 -18.69
N THR A 132 -22.96 11.60 -17.86
CA THR A 132 -24.20 12.35 -17.73
C THR A 132 -24.46 12.77 -16.28
N ALA A 133 -24.96 13.98 -16.08
CA ALA A 133 -25.53 14.43 -14.82
C ALA A 133 -26.90 15.06 -15.09
N LEU A 134 -27.85 14.78 -14.21
CA LEU A 134 -29.18 15.38 -14.21
C LEU A 134 -29.30 16.29 -12.99
N ILE A 135 -29.62 17.56 -13.20
CA ILE A 135 -29.74 18.55 -12.13
C ILE A 135 -31.18 19.10 -12.12
N PRO A 136 -31.85 19.13 -10.96
CA PRO A 136 -33.14 19.84 -10.86
C PRO A 136 -32.98 21.28 -11.29
N ALA A 137 -33.89 21.79 -12.13
CA ALA A 137 -33.79 23.15 -12.66
C ALA A 137 -33.68 24.21 -11.56
N SER A 138 -34.39 24.03 -10.44
CA SER A 138 -34.35 24.93 -9.28
C SER A 138 -33.00 25.01 -8.57
N GLU A 139 -32.10 24.02 -8.75
CA GLU A 139 -30.82 23.96 -8.06
C GLU A 139 -29.65 24.50 -8.91
N LEU A 140 -29.83 24.73 -10.21
CA LEU A 140 -28.78 25.12 -11.16
C LEU A 140 -28.00 26.39 -10.74
N THR A 141 -28.59 27.30 -10.00
CA THR A 141 -27.94 28.56 -9.58
C THR A 141 -27.10 28.41 -8.32
N HIS A 142 -27.17 27.28 -7.66
CA HIS A 142 -26.57 27.05 -6.34
C HIS A 142 -25.63 25.84 -6.29
N THR A 143 -25.51 25.10 -7.38
CA THR A 143 -24.73 23.88 -7.45
C THR A 143 -23.61 23.95 -8.50
N VAL A 144 -22.61 23.09 -8.33
CA VAL A 144 -21.59 22.80 -9.33
C VAL A 144 -21.94 21.47 -9.98
N VAL A 145 -22.12 21.44 -11.29
CA VAL A 145 -22.46 20.22 -12.02
C VAL A 145 -21.26 19.28 -12.08
N VAL A 146 -21.45 18.03 -11.68
CA VAL A 146 -20.37 17.03 -11.62
C VAL A 146 -20.65 15.88 -12.59
N LEU A 147 -19.76 15.72 -13.57
CA LEU A 147 -19.83 14.67 -14.59
C LEU A 147 -18.79 13.59 -14.27
N THR A 148 -19.22 12.43 -13.80
CA THR A 148 -18.41 11.28 -13.42
C THR A 148 -19.11 9.98 -13.80
N PRO A 149 -18.44 8.82 -13.72
CA PRO A 149 -19.12 7.52 -13.82
C PRO A 149 -20.29 7.39 -12.85
N PHE A 150 -20.17 7.82 -11.58
CA PHE A 150 -21.23 7.69 -10.60
C PHE A 150 -22.44 8.62 -10.87
N SER A 151 -22.21 9.86 -11.33
CA SER A 151 -23.33 10.72 -11.75
C SER A 151 -24.06 10.17 -12.98
N SER A 152 -23.34 9.47 -13.86
CA SER A 152 -23.94 8.80 -15.03
C SER A 152 -24.82 7.62 -14.61
N LEU A 153 -24.37 6.85 -13.63
CA LEU A 153 -25.17 5.75 -13.08
C LEU A 153 -26.42 6.26 -12.36
N GLU A 154 -26.34 7.38 -11.64
CA GLU A 154 -27.53 8.05 -11.07
C GLU A 154 -28.51 8.49 -12.16
N ALA A 155 -28.00 9.12 -13.22
CA ALA A 155 -28.81 9.53 -14.36
C ALA A 155 -29.48 8.33 -15.05
N THR A 156 -28.79 7.19 -15.13
CA THR A 156 -29.35 5.93 -15.68
C THR A 156 -30.54 5.45 -14.84
N VAL A 157 -30.45 5.45 -13.52
CA VAL A 157 -31.58 5.10 -12.63
C VAL A 157 -32.77 6.02 -12.88
N ALA A 158 -32.56 7.34 -12.95
CA ALA A 158 -33.61 8.30 -13.22
C ALA A 158 -34.27 8.07 -14.59
N GLN A 159 -33.48 7.83 -15.62
CA GLN A 159 -33.96 7.56 -16.98
C GLN A 159 -34.76 6.23 -17.05
N THR A 160 -34.31 5.19 -16.34
CA THR A 160 -35.05 3.92 -16.22
C THR A 160 -36.41 4.13 -15.57
N LEU A 161 -36.47 4.79 -14.42
CA LEU A 161 -37.72 5.09 -13.72
C LEU A 161 -38.67 5.97 -14.57
N ALA A 162 -38.13 6.92 -15.34
CA ALA A 162 -38.93 7.72 -16.25
C ALA A 162 -39.48 6.89 -17.42
N SER A 163 -38.74 5.94 -17.94
CA SER A 163 -39.22 5.02 -18.99
C SER A 163 -40.33 4.08 -18.50
N GLU A 164 -40.40 3.84 -17.19
CA GLU A 164 -41.43 3.04 -16.52
C GLU A 164 -42.69 3.87 -16.19
N GLY A 165 -42.70 5.14 -16.55
CA GLY A 165 -43.88 6.02 -16.46
C GLY A 165 -43.88 7.10 -15.37
N SER A 166 -42.76 7.26 -14.65
CA SER A 166 -42.58 8.40 -13.74
C SER A 166 -42.31 9.68 -14.54
N SER A 167 -42.67 10.87 -14.01
CA SER A 167 -42.10 12.10 -14.58
C SER A 167 -40.60 12.15 -14.34
N MET A 168 -39.82 12.78 -15.24
CA MET A 168 -38.37 12.89 -15.06
C MET A 168 -37.97 13.53 -13.73
N GLU A 169 -38.76 14.48 -13.24
CA GLU A 169 -38.51 15.11 -11.94
C GLU A 169 -38.71 14.15 -10.76
N GLN A 170 -39.78 13.33 -10.79
CA GLN A 170 -39.99 12.30 -9.76
C GLN A 170 -38.95 11.21 -9.83
N ALA A 171 -38.59 10.77 -11.04
CA ALA A 171 -37.57 9.77 -11.30
C ALA A 171 -36.21 10.24 -10.78
N LEU A 172 -35.80 11.47 -11.07
CA LEU A 172 -34.56 12.06 -10.58
C LEU A 172 -34.55 12.18 -9.04
N SER A 173 -35.62 12.66 -8.45
CA SER A 173 -35.74 12.75 -6.98
C SER A 173 -35.58 11.40 -6.30
N LYS A 174 -36.13 10.33 -6.89
CA LYS A 174 -35.96 8.96 -6.37
C LYS A 174 -34.54 8.47 -6.55
N ALA A 175 -33.95 8.63 -7.74
CA ALA A 175 -32.57 8.24 -8.02
C ALA A 175 -31.59 8.92 -7.05
N ARG A 176 -31.70 10.21 -6.85
CA ARG A 176 -30.90 10.99 -5.88
C ARG A 176 -31.03 10.47 -4.45
N THR A 177 -32.27 10.14 -4.03
CA THR A 177 -32.50 9.55 -2.70
C THR A 177 -31.76 8.22 -2.55
N ASP A 178 -31.80 7.36 -3.55
CA ASP A 178 -31.16 6.05 -3.52
C ASP A 178 -29.64 6.16 -3.54
N TRP A 179 -29.08 7.03 -4.39
CA TRP A 179 -27.64 7.27 -4.49
C TRP A 179 -27.06 7.98 -3.27
N ASN A 180 -27.76 8.98 -2.73
CA ASN A 180 -27.36 9.61 -1.47
C ASN A 180 -27.41 8.60 -0.30
N GLY A 181 -28.42 7.72 -0.29
CA GLY A 181 -28.48 6.61 0.66
C GLY A 181 -27.29 5.63 0.54
N PHE A 182 -26.74 5.46 -0.65
CA PHE A 182 -25.58 4.62 -0.91
C PHE A 182 -24.25 5.29 -0.57
N LEU A 183 -24.01 6.49 -1.11
CA LEU A 183 -22.72 7.18 -1.02
C LEU A 183 -22.60 8.11 0.20
N GLY A 184 -23.75 8.56 0.76
CA GLY A 184 -23.80 9.60 1.79
C GLY A 184 -23.66 11.02 1.24
N PHE A 185 -23.69 11.19 -0.08
CA PHE A 185 -23.65 12.48 -0.78
C PHE A 185 -24.25 12.35 -2.19
N GLU A 186 -24.49 13.50 -2.83
CA GLU A 186 -25.07 13.61 -4.17
C GLU A 186 -23.98 13.59 -5.24
N PRO A 187 -23.86 12.53 -6.07
CA PRO A 187 -22.76 12.39 -7.01
C PRO A 187 -22.79 13.40 -8.17
N ALA A 188 -23.96 13.95 -8.53
CA ALA A 188 -24.08 14.95 -9.57
C ALA A 188 -23.71 16.37 -9.11
N GLU A 189 -23.48 16.59 -7.80
CA GLU A 189 -23.32 17.93 -7.20
C GLU A 189 -22.09 18.08 -6.30
N VAL A 190 -21.53 17.00 -5.78
CA VAL A 190 -20.33 17.04 -4.95
C VAL A 190 -19.08 16.88 -5.84
N PRO A 191 -18.25 17.92 -6.03
CA PRO A 191 -17.03 17.77 -6.81
C PRO A 191 -16.03 16.83 -6.12
N PRO A 192 -15.57 15.75 -6.78
CA PRO A 192 -14.58 14.85 -6.22
C PRO A 192 -13.21 15.52 -6.12
N SER A 193 -12.45 15.20 -5.07
CA SER A 193 -11.04 15.60 -4.96
C SER A 193 -10.19 14.81 -5.96
N ASN A 194 -9.26 15.49 -6.64
CA ASN A 194 -8.25 14.81 -7.46
C ASN A 194 -7.11 14.30 -6.56
N LEU A 195 -7.16 13.02 -6.19
CA LEU A 195 -6.21 12.41 -5.24
C LEU A 195 -4.79 12.27 -5.81
N ALA A 196 -4.63 12.35 -7.11
CA ALA A 196 -3.32 12.34 -7.77
C ALA A 196 -2.67 13.74 -7.85
N ALA A 197 -3.39 14.81 -7.50
CA ALA A 197 -2.91 16.18 -7.64
C ALA A 197 -2.53 16.87 -6.33
N GLY A 198 -2.94 16.36 -5.17
CA GLY A 198 -2.60 16.97 -3.90
C GLY A 198 -3.49 16.57 -2.72
N PRO A 199 -3.33 17.24 -1.57
CA PRO A 199 -4.00 16.86 -0.33
C PRO A 199 -5.52 16.89 -0.42
N ALA A 200 -6.16 15.92 0.21
CA ALA A 200 -7.61 15.82 0.38
C ALA A 200 -7.97 15.56 1.85
N SER A 201 -9.20 15.84 2.23
CA SER A 201 -9.75 15.51 3.54
C SER A 201 -10.72 14.33 3.42
N ALA A 202 -10.92 13.57 4.48
CA ALA A 202 -11.90 12.49 4.55
C ALA A 202 -13.34 13.04 4.71
N ASN A 203 -13.77 13.90 3.77
CA ASN A 203 -15.13 14.44 3.64
C ASN A 203 -15.77 13.91 2.35
N ALA A 204 -16.99 14.31 2.04
CA ALA A 204 -17.72 13.86 0.84
C ALA A 204 -16.88 13.99 -0.44
N SER A 205 -16.19 15.11 -0.65
CA SER A 205 -15.34 15.35 -1.83
C SER A 205 -14.14 14.41 -1.88
N GLY A 206 -13.44 14.19 -0.74
CA GLY A 206 -12.30 13.29 -0.65
C GLY A 206 -12.70 11.82 -0.80
N ILE A 207 -13.80 11.40 -0.16
CA ILE A 207 -14.35 10.05 -0.29
C ILE A 207 -14.83 9.80 -1.72
N TYR A 208 -15.45 10.79 -2.36
CA TYR A 208 -15.84 10.66 -3.76
C TYR A 208 -14.61 10.46 -4.67
N GLY A 209 -13.56 11.28 -4.47
CA GLY A 209 -12.29 11.08 -5.18
C GLY A 209 -11.70 9.67 -4.93
N LEU A 210 -11.83 9.16 -3.71
CA LEU A 210 -11.34 7.82 -3.34
C LEU A 210 -12.17 6.70 -3.99
N LEU A 211 -13.48 6.84 -4.10
CA LEU A 211 -14.32 5.87 -4.81
C LEU A 211 -14.03 5.86 -6.33
N LEU A 212 -13.78 7.02 -6.95
CA LEU A 212 -13.32 7.08 -8.34
C LEU A 212 -11.95 6.42 -8.50
N ALA A 213 -11.03 6.66 -7.56
CA ALA A 213 -9.73 6.00 -7.56
C ALA A 213 -9.86 4.48 -7.35
N GLY A 214 -10.80 4.03 -6.50
CA GLY A 214 -11.13 2.62 -6.33
C GLY A 214 -11.68 1.98 -7.60
N LEU A 215 -12.55 2.68 -8.32
CA LEU A 215 -13.08 2.20 -9.60
C LEU A 215 -11.96 2.11 -10.67
N SER A 216 -11.06 3.10 -10.70
CA SER A 216 -9.87 3.08 -11.55
C SER A 216 -8.91 1.94 -11.16
N GLN A 217 -8.65 1.72 -9.87
CA GLN A 217 -7.81 0.64 -9.38
C GLN A 217 -8.42 -0.73 -9.68
N PHE A 218 -9.74 -0.89 -9.53
CA PHE A 218 -10.47 -2.11 -9.87
C PHE A 218 -10.29 -2.48 -11.35
N THR A 219 -10.50 -1.52 -12.25
CA THR A 219 -10.30 -1.77 -13.68
C THR A 219 -8.83 -2.01 -14.04
N ASN A 220 -7.90 -1.31 -13.39
CA ASN A 220 -6.46 -1.53 -13.54
C ASN A 220 -6.05 -2.95 -13.08
N HIS A 221 -6.61 -3.45 -11.97
CA HIS A 221 -6.39 -4.81 -11.48
C HIS A 221 -6.89 -5.85 -12.52
N ILE A 222 -8.10 -5.66 -13.08
CA ILE A 222 -8.59 -6.50 -14.19
C ILE A 222 -7.61 -6.47 -15.35
N GLY A 223 -7.14 -5.30 -15.76
CA GLY A 223 -6.16 -5.15 -16.84
C GLY A 223 -4.87 -5.92 -16.58
N GLN A 224 -4.34 -5.84 -15.36
CA GLN A 224 -3.12 -6.55 -14.94
C GLN A 224 -3.30 -8.07 -14.96
N THR A 225 -4.40 -8.59 -14.42
CA THR A 225 -4.70 -10.04 -14.42
C THR A 225 -4.87 -10.61 -15.83
N GLN A 226 -5.32 -9.79 -16.77
CA GLN A 226 -5.48 -10.16 -18.18
C GLN A 226 -4.25 -9.79 -19.05
N ASN A 227 -3.16 -9.31 -18.46
CA ASN A 227 -1.95 -8.85 -19.15
C ASN A 227 -2.22 -7.79 -20.24
N LEU A 228 -3.15 -6.87 -19.99
CA LEU A 228 -3.45 -5.76 -20.88
C LEU A 228 -2.45 -4.60 -20.66
N ALA A 229 -2.29 -3.76 -21.68
CA ALA A 229 -1.54 -2.53 -21.53
C ALA A 229 -2.24 -1.59 -20.52
N PRO A 230 -1.47 -0.80 -19.70
CA PRO A 230 -2.04 0.16 -18.76
C PRO A 230 -3.09 1.07 -19.40
N GLY A 231 -4.22 1.28 -18.74
CA GLY A 231 -5.34 2.10 -19.22
C GLY A 231 -6.24 1.44 -20.27
N THR A 232 -5.95 0.21 -20.73
CA THR A 232 -6.83 -0.53 -21.65
C THR A 232 -8.14 -0.90 -20.94
N ALA A 233 -8.06 -1.51 -19.77
CA ALA A 233 -9.21 -1.61 -18.87
C ALA A 233 -9.23 -0.32 -18.03
N ASN A 234 -10.35 0.38 -18.04
CA ASN A 234 -10.51 1.69 -17.39
C ASN A 234 -11.99 1.95 -17.04
N PRO A 235 -12.29 2.88 -16.11
CA PRO A 235 -13.66 3.14 -15.66
C PRO A 235 -14.62 3.54 -16.78
N LEU A 236 -14.18 4.37 -17.73
CA LEU A 236 -15.03 4.79 -18.85
C LEU A 236 -15.39 3.64 -19.79
N GLY A 237 -14.51 2.65 -19.94
CA GLY A 237 -14.79 1.43 -20.70
C GLY A 237 -15.71 0.46 -19.94
N LEU A 238 -15.71 0.48 -18.62
CA LEU A 238 -16.60 -0.34 -17.78
C LEU A 238 -18.00 0.28 -17.67
N LEU A 239 -18.13 1.60 -17.70
CA LEU A 239 -19.36 2.34 -17.45
C LEU A 239 -20.57 1.82 -18.24
N PRO A 240 -20.51 1.54 -19.55
CA PRO A 240 -21.68 1.02 -20.30
C PRO A 240 -22.22 -0.32 -19.77
N LEU A 241 -21.36 -1.16 -19.18
CA LEU A 241 -21.78 -2.43 -18.57
C LEU A 241 -22.47 -2.19 -17.23
N LEU A 242 -22.01 -1.23 -16.44
CA LEU A 242 -22.66 -0.83 -15.18
C LEU A 242 -24.00 -0.14 -15.46
N GLU A 243 -24.09 0.68 -16.50
CA GLU A 243 -25.38 1.28 -16.95
C GLU A 243 -26.36 0.20 -17.44
N GLN A 244 -25.85 -0.83 -18.13
CA GLN A 244 -26.65 -1.98 -18.55
C GLN A 244 -27.13 -2.81 -17.36
N ASP A 245 -26.29 -3.04 -16.34
CA ASP A 245 -26.65 -3.71 -15.09
C ASP A 245 -27.81 -2.95 -14.38
N LEU A 246 -27.69 -1.63 -14.29
CA LEU A 246 -28.73 -0.76 -13.71
C LEU A 246 -29.99 -0.59 -14.55
N GLY A 247 -30.09 -1.18 -15.71
CA GLY A 247 -31.27 -1.05 -16.57
C GLY A 247 -32.56 -1.62 -15.98
N ASP A 248 -32.50 -2.41 -14.90
CA ASP A 248 -33.62 -2.86 -14.08
C ASP A 248 -33.67 -2.17 -12.69
N GLY A 249 -32.81 -1.17 -12.45
CA GLY A 249 -32.74 -0.39 -11.22
C GLY A 249 -31.89 -1.01 -10.12
N VAL A 250 -31.24 -2.17 -10.34
CA VAL A 250 -30.50 -2.92 -9.32
C VAL A 250 -29.15 -3.40 -9.83
N PHE A 251 -28.09 -3.15 -9.10
CA PHE A 251 -26.78 -3.78 -9.37
C PHE A 251 -26.79 -5.26 -8.97
N ASN A 252 -26.89 -6.14 -9.93
CA ASN A 252 -26.91 -7.59 -9.73
C ASN A 252 -25.93 -8.37 -10.64
N GLY A 253 -25.19 -7.66 -11.49
CA GLY A 253 -24.27 -8.20 -12.49
C GLY A 253 -24.95 -8.72 -13.73
N LEU A 254 -26.23 -8.43 -13.95
CA LEU A 254 -27.04 -8.94 -15.06
C LEU A 254 -27.63 -7.79 -15.88
N ALA A 255 -27.78 -7.98 -17.18
CA ALA A 255 -28.61 -7.09 -17.98
C ALA A 255 -30.10 -7.40 -17.76
N PRO A 256 -31.01 -6.40 -17.87
CA PRO A 256 -32.45 -6.60 -17.70
C PRO A 256 -33.00 -7.77 -18.52
N GLY A 257 -33.63 -8.74 -17.83
CA GLY A 257 -34.24 -9.92 -18.46
C GLY A 257 -33.24 -10.92 -19.06
N ASN A 258 -31.93 -10.77 -18.83
CA ASN A 258 -30.90 -11.70 -19.29
C ASN A 258 -30.24 -12.42 -18.10
N PRO A 259 -30.30 -13.75 -17.97
CA PRO A 259 -29.68 -14.47 -16.87
C PRO A 259 -28.16 -14.65 -17.03
N THR A 260 -27.57 -14.20 -18.15
CA THR A 260 -26.13 -14.31 -18.38
C THR A 260 -25.42 -13.13 -17.69
N PRO A 261 -24.45 -13.38 -16.79
CA PRO A 261 -23.70 -12.33 -16.14
C PRO A 261 -22.93 -11.44 -17.13
N LEU A 262 -22.90 -10.15 -16.85
CA LEU A 262 -22.11 -9.19 -17.58
C LEU A 262 -20.62 -9.44 -17.29
N THR A 263 -19.79 -9.31 -18.33
CA THR A 263 -18.35 -9.54 -18.19
C THR A 263 -17.54 -8.37 -18.78
N TYR A 264 -16.49 -7.98 -18.07
CA TYR A 264 -15.54 -6.97 -18.51
C TYR A 264 -14.13 -7.58 -18.61
N TYR A 265 -13.59 -7.75 -19.81
CA TYR A 265 -12.31 -8.44 -20.05
C TYR A 265 -12.20 -9.80 -19.33
N GLY A 266 -13.28 -10.59 -19.34
CA GLY A 266 -13.33 -11.91 -18.69
C GLY A 266 -13.61 -11.87 -17.17
N TYR A 267 -13.64 -10.70 -16.56
CA TYR A 267 -14.13 -10.52 -15.20
C TYR A 267 -15.65 -10.50 -15.18
N THR A 268 -16.26 -11.27 -14.28
CA THR A 268 -17.73 -11.36 -14.16
C THR A 268 -18.24 -10.34 -13.14
N LEU A 269 -19.11 -9.42 -13.56
CA LEU A 269 -19.74 -8.45 -12.67
C LEU A 269 -20.74 -9.12 -11.73
N SER A 270 -20.92 -8.56 -10.56
CA SER A 270 -21.82 -9.03 -9.51
C SER A 270 -22.48 -7.87 -8.77
N GLY A 271 -23.47 -8.15 -7.92
CA GLY A 271 -24.07 -7.14 -7.03
C GLY A 271 -23.09 -6.54 -6.00
N GLU A 272 -21.91 -7.15 -5.86
CA GLU A 272 -20.87 -6.68 -4.95
C GLU A 272 -19.84 -5.76 -5.63
N THR A 273 -19.83 -5.69 -6.96
CA THR A 273 -18.77 -5.01 -7.72
C THR A 273 -18.61 -3.54 -7.30
N LEU A 274 -19.67 -2.74 -7.29
CA LEU A 274 -19.56 -1.31 -6.92
C LEU A 274 -19.41 -1.07 -5.43
N ARG A 275 -20.00 -1.88 -4.58
CA ARG A 275 -19.98 -1.62 -3.14
C ARG A 275 -18.77 -2.27 -2.43
N GLN A 276 -18.49 -3.53 -2.65
CA GLN A 276 -17.43 -4.25 -1.91
C GLN A 276 -16.10 -4.25 -2.67
N GLU A 277 -16.11 -4.61 -3.96
CA GLU A 277 -14.86 -4.73 -4.72
C GLU A 277 -14.23 -3.36 -4.99
N VAL A 278 -15.02 -2.37 -5.40
CA VAL A 278 -14.50 -0.99 -5.62
C VAL A 278 -14.02 -0.36 -4.30
N THR A 279 -14.68 -0.60 -3.17
CA THR A 279 -14.21 -0.07 -1.87
C THR A 279 -12.94 -0.78 -1.38
N ALA A 280 -12.80 -2.09 -1.62
CA ALA A 280 -11.56 -2.81 -1.34
C ALA A 280 -10.40 -2.25 -2.19
N GLU A 281 -10.62 -2.04 -3.48
CA GLU A 281 -9.61 -1.46 -4.39
C GLU A 281 -9.30 0.02 -4.06
N ALA A 282 -10.24 0.75 -3.45
CA ALA A 282 -9.97 2.08 -2.91
C ALA A 282 -8.94 2.03 -1.77
N LEU A 283 -8.99 1.01 -0.90
CA LEU A 283 -7.95 0.80 0.13
C LEU A 283 -6.60 0.44 -0.51
N VAL A 284 -6.59 -0.40 -1.56
CA VAL A 284 -5.35 -0.71 -2.32
C VAL A 284 -4.76 0.56 -2.92
N PHE A 285 -5.59 1.44 -3.51
CA PHE A 285 -5.15 2.71 -4.08
C PHE A 285 -4.45 3.62 -3.06
N LEU A 286 -4.89 3.64 -1.80
CA LEU A 286 -4.27 4.46 -0.75
C LEU A 286 -2.77 4.16 -0.55
N TRP A 287 -2.32 2.95 -0.86
CA TRP A 287 -0.90 2.53 -0.80
C TRP A 287 -0.15 2.72 -2.10
N SER A 288 -0.82 3.14 -3.16
CA SER A 288 -0.17 3.35 -4.45
C SER A 288 0.66 4.62 -4.47
N GLY A 289 1.69 4.66 -5.32
CA GLY A 289 2.48 5.86 -5.58
C GLY A 289 1.69 7.00 -6.25
N GLN A 290 0.50 6.73 -6.76
CA GLN A 290 -0.41 7.72 -7.37
C GLN A 290 -1.22 8.49 -6.31
N ASN A 291 -1.34 7.97 -5.09
CA ASN A 291 -2.02 8.66 -4.00
C ASN A 291 -1.18 9.82 -3.47
N GLN A 292 -1.55 11.04 -3.79
CA GLN A 292 -0.95 12.29 -3.29
C GLN A 292 -1.83 12.99 -2.25
N SER A 293 -2.96 12.35 -1.87
CA SER A 293 -3.99 12.98 -1.05
C SER A 293 -3.63 13.07 0.44
N GLY A 294 -2.75 12.21 0.95
CA GLY A 294 -2.50 12.05 2.37
C GLY A 294 -3.62 11.32 3.12
N LEU A 295 -4.67 10.85 2.44
CA LEU A 295 -5.66 9.94 3.00
C LEU A 295 -5.00 8.59 3.28
N THR A 296 -5.41 7.96 4.37
CA THR A 296 -4.91 6.65 4.82
C THR A 296 -6.07 5.72 5.13
N PRO A 297 -5.88 4.39 5.15
CA PRO A 297 -6.92 3.46 5.59
C PRO A 297 -7.55 3.86 6.93
N GLN A 298 -6.73 4.24 7.92
CA GLN A 298 -7.22 4.63 9.26
C GLN A 298 -8.15 5.84 9.26
N THR A 299 -8.06 6.72 8.27
CA THR A 299 -8.93 7.90 8.15
C THR A 299 -10.19 7.66 7.32
N THR A 300 -10.22 6.61 6.50
CA THR A 300 -11.27 6.37 5.49
C THR A 300 -12.03 5.05 5.69
N ASP A 301 -11.46 4.09 6.40
CA ASP A 301 -11.99 2.72 6.57
C ASP A 301 -13.45 2.71 7.05
N GLY A 302 -13.79 3.45 8.11
CA GLY A 302 -15.16 3.48 8.63
C GLY A 302 -16.20 3.99 7.62
N ILE A 303 -15.82 4.90 6.70
CA ILE A 303 -16.70 5.44 5.67
C ILE A 303 -16.82 4.44 4.52
N LEU A 304 -15.69 3.89 4.05
CA LEU A 304 -15.68 2.87 3.00
C LEU A 304 -16.46 1.62 3.42
N ASN A 305 -16.34 1.20 4.68
CA ASN A 305 -17.15 0.12 5.25
C ASN A 305 -18.64 0.44 5.18
N GLY A 306 -19.05 1.69 5.46
CA GLY A 306 -20.43 2.12 5.31
C GLY A 306 -20.95 1.95 3.88
N VAL A 307 -20.14 2.29 2.88
CA VAL A 307 -20.44 2.09 1.45
C VAL A 307 -20.49 0.58 1.11
N ALA A 308 -19.47 -0.18 1.52
CA ALA A 308 -19.35 -1.61 1.23
C ALA A 308 -20.51 -2.44 1.80
N MET A 309 -21.03 -2.06 2.97
CA MET A 309 -22.10 -2.77 3.66
C MET A 309 -23.50 -2.23 3.35
N ASN A 310 -23.62 -1.28 2.42
CA ASN A 310 -24.92 -0.69 2.08
C ASN A 310 -25.87 -1.76 1.50
N THR A 311 -27.09 -1.81 2.05
CA THR A 311 -28.17 -2.72 1.62
C THR A 311 -29.35 -1.94 1.04
N GLY A 312 -29.09 -0.74 0.52
CA GLY A 312 -30.11 0.12 -0.08
C GLY A 312 -30.74 -0.48 -1.34
N PRO A 313 -31.74 0.21 -1.92
CA PRO A 313 -32.54 -0.32 -3.03
C PRO A 313 -31.75 -0.55 -4.31
N LEU A 314 -30.55 0.04 -4.45
CA LEU A 314 -29.68 -0.18 -5.61
C LEU A 314 -29.00 -1.55 -5.62
N PHE A 315 -29.05 -2.32 -4.52
CA PHE A 315 -28.36 -3.58 -4.39
C PHE A 315 -29.29 -4.70 -3.93
N PRO A 316 -29.11 -5.94 -4.42
CA PRO A 316 -29.83 -7.07 -3.88
C PRO A 316 -29.41 -7.28 -2.41
N PRO A 317 -30.28 -7.86 -1.56
CA PRO A 317 -29.91 -8.23 -0.21
C PRO A 317 -28.69 -9.16 -0.24
N SER A 318 -27.58 -8.76 0.33
CA SER A 318 -26.44 -9.64 0.50
C SER A 318 -26.67 -10.59 1.66
N PRO A 319 -26.47 -11.90 1.49
CA PRO A 319 -26.61 -12.87 2.59
C PRO A 319 -25.56 -12.69 3.70
N SER A 320 -24.45 -12.05 3.39
CA SER A 320 -23.37 -11.74 4.34
C SER A 320 -22.58 -10.55 3.83
N PRO A 321 -22.82 -9.33 4.36
CA PRO A 321 -21.96 -8.20 4.04
C PRO A 321 -20.52 -8.58 4.42
N VAL A 322 -19.61 -8.54 3.47
CA VAL A 322 -18.20 -8.76 3.71
C VAL A 322 -17.58 -7.39 3.94
N LEU A 323 -16.96 -7.20 5.11
CA LEU A 323 -16.12 -6.03 5.34
C LEU A 323 -14.97 -6.03 4.31
N PRO A 324 -14.46 -4.89 3.89
CA PRO A 324 -13.36 -4.80 2.94
C PRO A 324 -12.17 -5.67 3.33
N ASP A 325 -11.78 -5.74 4.59
CA ASP A 325 -10.91 -6.78 5.14
C ASP A 325 -10.83 -6.76 6.67
N PRO A 326 -11.53 -7.64 7.39
CA PRO A 326 -11.41 -7.76 8.84
C PRO A 326 -10.20 -8.61 9.28
N GLY A 327 -9.49 -9.23 8.32
CA GLY A 327 -8.39 -10.16 8.57
C GLY A 327 -7.09 -9.46 8.96
N THR A 328 -6.17 -10.21 9.55
CA THR A 328 -4.78 -9.77 9.74
C THR A 328 -3.85 -10.64 8.89
N PRO A 329 -2.76 -10.07 8.34
CA PRO A 329 -1.81 -10.82 7.54
C PRO A 329 -1.26 -12.05 8.26
N GLN A 330 -0.99 -13.13 7.51
CA GLN A 330 -0.22 -14.27 7.99
C GLN A 330 1.24 -14.05 7.65
N VAL A 331 2.11 -13.95 8.68
CA VAL A 331 3.53 -13.64 8.53
C VAL A 331 4.39 -14.82 8.95
N THR A 332 5.38 -15.18 8.14
CA THR A 332 6.30 -16.28 8.40
C THR A 332 7.74 -15.84 8.16
N ILE A 333 8.65 -16.15 9.10
CA ILE A 333 10.09 -16.17 8.88
C ILE A 333 10.50 -17.63 8.72
N SER A 334 10.91 -18.02 7.52
CA SER A 334 11.31 -19.39 7.21
C SER A 334 12.80 -19.64 7.42
N ASN A 335 13.61 -18.58 7.40
CA ASN A 335 15.04 -18.63 7.65
C ASN A 335 15.56 -17.29 8.24
N PRO A 336 16.42 -17.32 9.29
CA PRO A 336 16.82 -18.47 10.07
C PRO A 336 15.68 -19.04 10.91
N THR A 337 15.74 -20.33 11.22
CA THR A 337 14.80 -20.97 12.15
C THR A 337 15.18 -20.65 13.61
N SER A 338 14.22 -20.78 14.51
CA SER A 338 14.47 -20.50 15.94
C SER A 338 15.51 -21.42 16.57
N SER A 339 16.26 -20.86 17.52
CA SER A 339 17.20 -21.59 18.39
C SER A 339 18.40 -22.24 17.68
N ILE A 340 18.77 -21.77 16.49
CA ILE A 340 19.99 -22.20 15.80
C ILE A 340 21.16 -21.26 16.09
N PHE A 341 22.37 -21.78 15.90
CA PHE A 341 23.58 -20.97 15.77
C PHE A 341 23.86 -20.67 14.30
N VAL A 342 24.34 -19.47 14.02
CA VAL A 342 24.67 -19.00 12.68
C VAL A 342 26.01 -18.26 12.69
N ASN A 343 26.74 -18.29 11.55
CA ASN A 343 27.97 -17.54 11.36
C ASN A 343 28.11 -17.04 9.93
N LYS A 344 29.08 -16.17 9.70
CA LYS A 344 29.46 -15.65 8.38
C LYS A 344 28.26 -15.07 7.65
N THR A 345 27.82 -15.69 6.57
CA THR A 345 26.69 -15.25 5.77
C THR A 345 25.48 -16.14 6.02
N ILE A 346 24.32 -15.53 6.27
CA ILE A 346 23.04 -16.22 6.39
C ILE A 346 22.08 -15.75 5.34
N ASN A 347 21.18 -16.63 4.93
CA ASN A 347 20.02 -16.24 4.14
C ASN A 347 18.88 -15.85 5.09
N VAL A 348 18.29 -14.69 4.87
CA VAL A 348 17.05 -14.27 5.54
C VAL A 348 15.91 -14.48 4.57
N ALA A 349 14.87 -15.20 5.01
CA ALA A 349 13.67 -15.45 4.20
C ALA A 349 12.43 -15.22 5.05
N ALA A 350 11.59 -14.28 4.64
CA ALA A 350 10.29 -14.00 5.24
C ALA A 350 9.24 -13.77 4.16
N SER A 351 8.00 -14.11 4.45
CA SER A 351 6.86 -13.89 3.55
C SER A 351 5.60 -13.60 4.34
N ALA A 352 4.67 -12.91 3.70
CA ALA A 352 3.35 -12.67 4.24
C ALA A 352 2.28 -12.90 3.17
N THR A 353 1.08 -13.29 3.60
CA THR A 353 -0.10 -13.47 2.75
C THR A 353 -1.32 -12.90 3.44
N ASP A 354 -2.21 -12.35 2.64
CA ASP A 354 -3.50 -11.83 3.09
C ASP A 354 -4.53 -11.89 1.97
N SER A 355 -5.84 -11.83 2.31
CA SER A 355 -6.95 -11.91 1.35
C SER A 355 -7.03 -10.69 0.44
N LEU A 356 -6.80 -9.49 0.97
CA LEU A 356 -6.73 -8.24 0.20
C LEU A 356 -5.34 -8.00 -0.40
N GLY A 357 -4.33 -8.76 0.04
CA GLY A 357 -2.93 -8.61 -0.35
C GLY A 357 -2.09 -7.86 0.68
N ILE A 358 -0.79 -7.84 0.46
CA ILE A 358 0.19 -7.24 1.38
C ILE A 358 0.68 -5.91 0.82
N ALA A 359 0.44 -4.84 1.56
CA ALA A 359 0.94 -3.50 1.25
C ALA A 359 2.43 -3.37 1.57
N THR A 360 2.86 -3.86 2.74
CA THR A 360 4.28 -3.83 3.15
C THR A 360 4.66 -5.06 3.95
N LEU A 361 5.89 -5.55 3.76
CA LEU A 361 6.56 -6.49 4.65
C LEU A 361 7.94 -5.93 4.97
N VAL A 362 8.21 -5.74 6.26
CA VAL A 362 9.47 -5.17 6.78
C VAL A 362 10.08 -6.15 7.77
N VAL A 363 11.36 -6.46 7.61
CA VAL A 363 12.13 -7.27 8.56
C VAL A 363 13.17 -6.40 9.24
N THR A 364 13.07 -6.32 10.56
CA THR A 364 14.03 -5.61 11.43
C THR A 364 14.84 -6.60 12.25
N GLY A 365 16.03 -6.19 12.70
CA GLY A 365 16.94 -7.01 13.48
C GLY A 365 17.29 -6.41 14.83
N SER A 366 17.47 -7.27 15.84
CA SER A 366 18.10 -6.93 17.11
C SER A 366 19.27 -7.87 17.36
N GLY A 367 20.43 -7.34 17.73
CA GLY A 367 21.66 -8.14 17.84
C GLY A 367 22.27 -8.58 16.50
N ILE A 368 21.70 -8.13 15.39
CA ILE A 368 22.19 -8.37 14.02
C ILE A 368 22.16 -7.07 13.23
N VAL A 369 23.19 -6.83 12.42
CA VAL A 369 23.26 -5.68 11.50
C VAL A 369 22.69 -6.10 10.15
N LEU A 370 21.59 -5.45 9.74
CA LEU A 370 20.97 -5.68 8.45
C LEU A 370 21.46 -4.65 7.41
N PRO A 371 21.61 -5.02 6.13
CA PRO A 371 21.86 -4.07 5.06
C PRO A 371 20.78 -2.98 5.02
N GLY A 372 21.20 -1.70 5.09
CA GLY A 372 20.27 -0.58 5.12
C GLY A 372 19.49 -0.37 6.43
N GLY A 373 19.71 -1.22 7.46
CA GLY A 373 19.02 -1.17 8.74
C GLY A 373 17.77 -2.04 8.83
N GLU A 374 17.10 -2.28 7.71
CA GLU A 374 15.93 -3.16 7.57
C GLU A 374 15.91 -3.81 6.17
N LEU A 375 15.12 -4.89 6.04
CA LEU A 375 14.87 -5.55 4.74
C LEU A 375 13.39 -5.38 4.39
N THR A 376 13.11 -5.07 3.13
CA THR A 376 11.73 -4.83 2.65
C THR A 376 11.43 -5.64 1.40
N GLY A 377 10.13 -5.85 1.14
CA GLY A 377 9.61 -6.61 0.00
C GLY A 377 8.83 -7.84 0.45
N ASN A 378 8.00 -8.40 -0.43
CA ASN A 378 7.25 -9.63 -0.15
C ASN A 378 7.31 -10.58 -1.36
N PRO A 379 8.03 -11.72 -1.27
CA PRO A 379 8.84 -12.15 -0.11
C PRO A 379 10.12 -11.33 0.08
N VAL A 380 10.62 -11.28 1.33
CA VAL A 380 12.00 -10.87 1.64
C VAL A 380 12.90 -12.08 1.42
N LEU A 381 13.92 -11.92 0.56
CA LEU A 381 14.99 -12.89 0.34
C LEU A 381 16.31 -12.12 0.30
N ALA A 382 17.15 -12.26 1.32
CA ALA A 382 18.40 -11.50 1.43
C ALA A 382 19.52 -12.33 2.04
N GLU A 383 20.74 -12.13 1.55
CA GLU A 383 21.96 -12.57 2.21
C GLU A 383 22.44 -11.51 3.19
N VAL A 384 22.74 -11.90 4.42
CA VAL A 384 23.17 -11.01 5.50
C VAL A 384 24.53 -11.50 6.03
N ASP A 385 25.51 -10.62 6.00
CA ASP A 385 26.84 -10.85 6.60
C ASP A 385 26.80 -10.61 8.11
N THR A 386 26.79 -11.70 8.87
CA THR A 386 26.77 -11.64 10.33
C THR A 386 28.11 -11.25 10.96
N THR A 387 29.20 -11.20 10.18
CA THR A 387 30.53 -10.81 10.72
C THR A 387 30.57 -9.34 11.16
N GLN A 388 29.63 -8.53 10.68
CA GLN A 388 29.43 -7.14 11.08
C GLN A 388 28.61 -7.00 12.39
N SER A 389 28.08 -8.13 12.89
CA SER A 389 27.24 -8.18 14.07
C SER A 389 28.02 -8.73 15.27
N PRO A 390 27.72 -8.35 16.51
CA PRO A 390 28.32 -8.96 17.68
C PRO A 390 27.88 -10.43 17.79
N SER A 391 28.81 -11.30 18.19
CA SER A 391 28.44 -12.68 18.55
C SER A 391 27.59 -12.68 19.84
N GLY A 392 26.52 -13.46 19.84
CA GLY A 392 25.55 -13.53 20.94
C GLY A 392 24.12 -13.67 20.45
N PRO A 393 23.14 -13.53 21.37
CA PRO A 393 21.72 -13.63 21.04
C PRO A 393 21.31 -12.56 20.01
N ALA A 394 20.53 -12.97 19.02
CA ALA A 394 19.98 -12.12 17.98
C ALA A 394 18.53 -12.50 17.66
N SER A 395 17.81 -11.57 17.07
CA SER A 395 16.45 -11.81 16.59
C SER A 395 16.17 -11.09 15.26
N LEU A 396 15.23 -11.63 14.51
CA LEU A 396 14.57 -10.97 13.39
C LEU A 396 13.08 -10.87 13.68
N SER A 397 12.50 -9.70 13.44
CA SER A 397 11.06 -9.46 13.53
C SER A 397 10.54 -9.03 12.17
N ALA A 398 9.61 -9.81 11.62
CA ALA A 398 8.93 -9.50 10.37
C ALA A 398 7.55 -8.94 10.67
N THR A 399 7.27 -7.72 10.20
CA THR A 399 5.98 -7.05 10.32
C THR A 399 5.38 -6.85 8.95
N ALA A 400 4.20 -7.40 8.71
CA ALA A 400 3.43 -7.15 7.50
C ALA A 400 2.25 -6.23 7.80
N THR A 401 1.91 -5.40 6.82
CA THR A 401 0.69 -4.61 6.77
C THR A 401 -0.04 -4.95 5.48
N ASP A 402 -1.33 -5.27 5.55
CA ASP A 402 -2.20 -5.46 4.39
C ASP A 402 -2.67 -4.13 3.80
N TYR A 403 -3.43 -4.18 2.70
CA TYR A 403 -4.00 -2.96 2.09
C TYR A 403 -5.12 -2.33 2.92
N ALA A 404 -5.74 -3.06 3.85
CA ALA A 404 -6.70 -2.50 4.81
C ALA A 404 -6.03 -1.80 6.01
N GLY A 405 -4.71 -1.93 6.15
CA GLY A 405 -3.94 -1.35 7.25
C GLY A 405 -3.84 -2.24 8.49
N ASN A 406 -4.35 -3.50 8.45
CA ASN A 406 -4.15 -4.46 9.53
C ASN A 406 -2.70 -4.91 9.56
N THR A 407 -2.16 -5.14 10.76
CA THR A 407 -0.75 -5.49 10.94
C THR A 407 -0.58 -6.78 11.74
N GLN A 408 0.44 -7.54 11.38
CA GLN A 408 0.87 -8.73 12.14
C GLN A 408 2.40 -8.80 12.17
N THR A 409 2.93 -9.20 13.32
CA THR A 409 4.37 -9.36 13.52
C THR A 409 4.69 -10.76 13.99
N THR A 410 5.74 -11.36 13.43
CA THR A 410 6.35 -12.60 13.92
C THR A 410 7.83 -12.38 14.19
N THR A 411 8.38 -13.12 15.17
CA THR A 411 9.78 -12.97 15.58
C THR A 411 10.45 -14.34 15.66
N THR A 412 11.68 -14.44 15.16
CA THR A 412 12.55 -15.60 15.35
C THR A 412 13.77 -15.22 16.18
N LEU A 413 14.21 -16.13 17.05
CA LEU A 413 15.38 -15.96 17.92
C LEU A 413 16.46 -16.95 17.51
N PHE A 414 17.72 -16.49 17.42
CA PHE A 414 18.89 -17.31 17.09
C PHE A 414 20.12 -16.76 17.78
N THR A 415 21.26 -17.42 17.61
CA THR A 415 22.53 -16.95 18.18
C THR A 415 23.57 -16.79 17.06
N ILE A 416 24.18 -15.64 16.98
CA ILE A 416 25.32 -15.39 16.09
C ILE A 416 26.58 -15.83 16.81
N ASP A 417 27.40 -16.65 16.15
CA ASP A 417 28.68 -17.10 16.66
C ASP A 417 29.75 -17.02 15.56
N ASN A 418 30.46 -15.90 15.51
CA ASN A 418 31.60 -15.68 14.64
C ASN A 418 32.94 -15.80 15.40
N VAL A 419 32.88 -16.30 16.65
CA VAL A 419 34.08 -16.42 17.48
C VAL A 419 34.69 -17.82 17.33
N PRO A 420 35.92 -17.93 16.83
CA PRO A 420 36.58 -19.23 16.79
C PRO A 420 36.82 -19.82 18.17
N PRO A 421 36.80 -21.13 18.31
CA PRO A 421 37.16 -21.78 19.57
C PRO A 421 38.63 -21.50 19.96
N THR A 422 38.97 -21.67 21.22
CA THR A 422 40.32 -21.49 21.74
C THR A 422 40.95 -22.80 22.17
N ILE A 423 42.23 -23.00 21.81
CA ILE A 423 43.04 -24.16 22.22
C ILE A 423 43.89 -23.78 23.44
N THR A 424 43.69 -24.51 24.54
CA THR A 424 44.36 -24.23 25.82
C THR A 424 44.85 -25.51 26.50
N ASN A 425 45.53 -25.37 27.64
CA ASN A 425 45.94 -26.45 28.54
C ASN A 425 46.75 -27.58 27.84
N LEU A 426 47.63 -27.23 26.91
CA LEU A 426 48.49 -28.19 26.24
C LEU A 426 49.48 -28.82 27.23
N ASN A 427 49.52 -30.13 27.22
CA ASN A 427 50.49 -30.88 28.01
C ASN A 427 51.08 -32.06 27.16
N PRO A 428 52.38 -32.09 26.85
CA PRO A 428 53.39 -31.05 27.19
C PRO A 428 53.05 -29.66 26.62
N ALA A 429 53.59 -28.62 27.24
CA ALA A 429 53.37 -27.24 26.78
C ALA A 429 53.98 -26.99 25.40
N ASN A 430 53.38 -26.07 24.61
CA ASN A 430 53.93 -25.64 23.33
C ASN A 430 55.33 -25.05 23.50
N GLY A 431 56.28 -25.48 22.68
CA GLY A 431 57.69 -25.13 22.79
C GLY A 431 58.44 -25.87 23.91
N GLY A 432 57.77 -26.78 24.62
CA GLY A 432 58.34 -27.55 25.74
C GLY A 432 59.29 -28.63 25.34
N LEU A 433 59.85 -29.31 26.37
CA LEU A 433 60.71 -30.46 26.24
C LEU A 433 60.09 -31.68 26.91
N TYR A 434 60.00 -32.78 26.20
CA TYR A 434 59.60 -34.09 26.73
C TYR A 434 60.76 -35.04 26.75
N SER A 435 61.08 -35.55 27.94
CA SER A 435 62.28 -36.47 28.11
C SER A 435 61.82 -37.70 28.87
N PRO A 436 61.44 -38.79 28.18
CA PRO A 436 61.08 -40.06 28.80
C PRO A 436 62.26 -40.86 29.34
N GLY A 437 63.44 -40.38 29.09
CA GLY A 437 64.69 -41.09 29.41
C GLY A 437 65.42 -41.62 28.17
N CYS A 438 66.76 -41.62 28.20
CA CYS A 438 67.61 -42.08 27.12
C CYS A 438 67.70 -43.62 27.06
N THR A 439 66.73 -44.25 26.43
CA THR A 439 66.65 -45.69 26.31
C THR A 439 67.21 -46.24 24.97
N GLY A 440 67.47 -45.34 24.00
CA GLY A 440 67.82 -45.73 22.64
C GLY A 440 66.67 -46.38 21.85
N SER A 441 65.45 -46.31 22.35
CA SER A 441 64.25 -46.84 21.74
C SER A 441 63.32 -45.70 21.27
N SER A 442 62.40 -45.98 20.36
CA SER A 442 61.32 -45.02 20.01
C SER A 442 60.49 -44.72 21.22
N ALA A 443 60.08 -43.43 21.37
CA ALA A 443 59.20 -42.98 22.40
C ALA A 443 57.77 -42.69 21.84
N SER A 444 56.78 -43.24 22.48
CA SER A 444 55.39 -42.85 22.23
C SER A 444 55.07 -41.60 23.05
N VAL A 445 54.75 -40.49 22.38
CA VAL A 445 54.50 -39.22 23.02
C VAL A 445 53.02 -38.88 22.87
N THR A 446 52.32 -38.66 23.98
CA THR A 446 50.93 -38.23 23.99
C THR A 446 50.87 -36.75 24.40
N VAL A 447 50.22 -35.95 23.56
CA VAL A 447 49.90 -34.55 23.84
C VAL A 447 48.42 -34.43 24.11
N THR A 448 48.06 -33.75 25.19
CA THR A 448 46.68 -33.45 25.53
C THR A 448 46.41 -31.96 25.50
N GLY A 449 45.16 -31.56 25.28
CA GLY A 449 44.75 -30.17 25.30
C GLY A 449 43.24 -30.02 25.50
N THR A 450 42.80 -28.77 25.62
CA THR A 450 41.41 -28.39 25.77
C THR A 450 41.02 -27.46 24.63
N LEU A 451 39.87 -27.74 24.01
CA LEU A 451 39.19 -26.85 23.07
C LEU A 451 38.00 -26.21 23.78
N GLN A 452 37.95 -24.89 23.83
CA GLN A 452 36.87 -24.13 24.45
C GLN A 452 36.15 -23.24 23.44
N ASP A 453 34.85 -23.26 23.50
CA ASP A 453 33.98 -22.34 22.79
C ASP A 453 32.74 -22.00 23.66
N ASN A 454 32.40 -20.72 23.74
CA ASN A 454 31.39 -20.24 24.71
C ASN A 454 29.97 -20.13 24.16
N LEU A 455 29.77 -20.30 22.84
CA LEU A 455 28.48 -20.13 22.19
C LEU A 455 27.99 -21.43 21.57
N SER A 456 28.42 -21.78 20.35
CA SER A 456 28.00 -23.02 19.68
C SER A 456 28.57 -24.28 20.32
N GLY A 457 29.71 -24.14 20.96
CA GLY A 457 30.47 -25.20 21.62
C GLY A 457 31.43 -25.92 20.70
N PRO A 458 32.49 -26.57 21.28
CA PRO A 458 33.50 -27.25 20.52
C PRO A 458 32.96 -28.48 19.80
N ALA A 459 33.47 -28.75 18.58
CA ALA A 459 33.02 -29.88 17.75
C ALA A 459 34.13 -30.91 17.49
N SER A 460 35.32 -30.47 17.07
CA SER A 460 36.39 -31.40 16.69
C SER A 460 37.76 -30.75 16.71
N VAL A 461 38.79 -31.59 16.72
CA VAL A 461 40.19 -31.19 16.55
C VAL A 461 40.81 -32.06 15.48
N SER A 462 41.54 -31.44 14.55
CA SER A 462 42.42 -32.13 13.62
C SER A 462 43.88 -31.78 13.93
N VAL A 463 44.79 -32.72 13.70
CA VAL A 463 46.20 -32.55 13.92
C VAL A 463 46.97 -32.99 12.68
N GLN A 464 47.77 -32.09 12.13
CA GLN A 464 48.63 -32.36 10.99
C GLN A 464 50.08 -32.21 11.41
N GLU A 465 50.91 -33.22 11.11
CA GLU A 465 52.35 -33.15 11.30
C GLU A 465 52.96 -32.28 10.22
N THR A 466 53.82 -31.37 10.63
CA THR A 466 54.52 -30.46 9.69
C THR A 466 56.03 -30.73 9.61
N SER A 467 56.63 -31.24 10.68
CA SER A 467 58.09 -31.64 10.69
C SER A 467 58.42 -32.42 11.94
N PRO A 468 59.27 -33.54 11.81
CA PRO A 468 59.45 -34.32 10.61
C PRO A 468 58.13 -35.03 10.22
N THR A 469 57.99 -35.45 8.97
CA THR A 469 56.84 -36.22 8.50
C THR A 469 57.01 -37.72 8.77
N ASN A 470 55.85 -38.45 8.97
CA ASN A 470 55.75 -39.91 9.18
C ASN A 470 55.95 -40.42 10.62
N THR A 471 55.59 -39.66 11.66
CA THR A 471 55.58 -40.16 13.05
C THR A 471 54.34 -40.98 13.41
N GLY A 472 53.39 -41.18 12.51
CA GLY A 472 52.17 -41.96 12.72
C GLY A 472 51.24 -41.33 13.75
N ILE A 473 50.55 -40.24 13.39
CA ILE A 473 49.64 -39.53 14.29
C ILE A 473 48.33 -40.28 14.44
N SER A 474 47.85 -40.38 15.68
CA SER A 474 46.48 -40.73 16.01
C SER A 474 45.91 -39.64 16.91
N ALA A 475 44.80 -39.00 16.48
CA ALA A 475 44.15 -37.93 17.23
C ALA A 475 42.72 -38.35 17.65
N THR A 476 42.33 -38.00 18.88
CA THR A 476 40.99 -38.20 19.41
C THR A 476 40.49 -36.91 20.03
N PHE A 477 39.18 -36.67 19.88
CA PHE A 477 38.49 -35.56 20.53
C PHE A 477 37.28 -36.08 21.31
N THR A 478 37.13 -35.60 22.54
CA THR A 478 35.98 -35.94 23.38
C THR A 478 35.39 -34.68 23.95
N GLY A 479 34.15 -34.34 23.56
CA GLY A 479 33.42 -33.23 24.16
C GLY A 479 33.02 -33.56 25.61
N VAL A 480 33.34 -32.64 26.51
CA VAL A 480 33.07 -32.83 27.95
C VAL A 480 31.75 -32.15 28.35
N ASN A 481 31.47 -31.00 27.79
CA ASN A 481 30.22 -30.25 28.01
C ASN A 481 29.93 -29.34 26.80
N SER A 482 28.90 -28.46 26.91
CA SER A 482 28.50 -27.57 25.82
C SER A 482 29.54 -26.53 25.42
N THR A 483 30.52 -26.24 26.25
CA THR A 483 31.52 -25.18 26.04
C THR A 483 32.96 -25.68 26.02
N THR A 484 33.25 -26.92 26.47
CA THR A 484 34.60 -27.43 26.62
C THR A 484 34.71 -28.87 26.11
N GLY A 485 35.73 -29.15 25.32
CA GLY A 485 36.11 -30.47 24.90
C GLY A 485 37.58 -30.74 25.22
N THR A 486 37.96 -32.00 25.44
CA THR A 486 39.35 -32.41 25.55
C THR A 486 39.77 -33.13 24.29
N PHE A 487 41.05 -32.98 23.92
CA PHE A 487 41.65 -33.75 22.84
C PHE A 487 42.98 -34.35 23.26
N SER A 488 43.35 -35.38 22.57
CA SER A 488 44.70 -35.94 22.65
C SER A 488 45.16 -36.41 21.29
N PHE A 489 46.45 -36.33 21.05
CA PHE A 489 47.09 -37.00 19.94
C PHE A 489 48.40 -37.66 20.36
N THR A 490 48.74 -38.75 19.71
CA THR A 490 49.97 -39.51 19.97
C THR A 490 50.79 -39.62 18.70
N PHE A 491 52.07 -39.47 18.85
CA PHE A 491 53.05 -39.68 17.78
C PHE A 491 54.25 -40.49 18.27
N ILE A 492 54.97 -41.08 17.36
CA ILE A 492 56.19 -41.87 17.67
C ILE A 492 57.44 -41.05 17.34
N ALA A 493 58.18 -40.75 18.37
CA ALA A 493 59.50 -40.14 18.21
C ALA A 493 60.56 -41.24 18.05
N PRO A 494 61.30 -41.33 16.90
CA PRO A 494 62.36 -42.28 16.70
C PRO A 494 63.53 -42.08 17.68
N PRO A 495 64.41 -43.11 17.90
CA PRO A 495 65.54 -42.95 18.75
C PRO A 495 66.48 -41.84 18.24
N ASN A 496 66.92 -40.95 19.14
CA ASN A 496 67.76 -39.79 18.77
C ASN A 496 69.06 -39.70 19.50
N SER A 497 69.54 -40.82 20.10
CA SER A 497 70.82 -40.90 20.81
C SER A 497 70.97 -39.81 21.89
N CYS A 498 69.96 -39.56 22.66
CA CYS A 498 69.92 -38.55 23.73
C CYS A 498 70.13 -37.09 23.26
N LYS A 499 69.89 -36.82 21.98
CA LYS A 499 69.84 -35.45 21.44
C LYS A 499 68.41 -35.02 21.35
N THR A 500 68.15 -33.73 21.50
CA THR A 500 66.77 -33.16 21.33
C THR A 500 66.47 -33.12 19.84
N ALA A 501 65.37 -33.80 19.44
CA ALA A 501 64.73 -33.64 18.12
C ALA A 501 63.48 -32.78 18.27
N SER A 502 63.26 -31.88 17.32
CA SER A 502 62.07 -30.99 17.31
C SER A 502 61.00 -31.58 16.41
N TYR A 503 59.80 -31.64 16.94
CA TYR A 503 58.56 -32.06 16.23
C TYR A 503 57.61 -30.89 16.14
N ALA A 504 57.02 -30.67 14.99
CA ALA A 504 56.10 -29.58 14.74
C ALA A 504 54.77 -30.09 14.16
N PHE A 505 53.67 -29.56 14.66
CA PHE A 505 52.30 -29.93 14.30
C PHE A 505 51.47 -28.69 14.12
N THR A 506 50.51 -28.77 13.21
CA THR A 506 49.40 -27.82 13.14
C THR A 506 48.15 -28.46 13.80
N ILE A 507 47.65 -27.85 14.85
CA ILE A 507 46.45 -28.26 15.56
C ILE A 507 45.33 -27.30 15.14
N THR A 508 44.27 -27.81 14.51
CA THR A 508 43.11 -27.03 14.11
C THR A 508 41.90 -27.49 14.90
N GLY A 509 41.32 -26.57 15.66
CA GLY A 509 40.08 -26.78 16.42
C GLY A 509 38.89 -26.14 15.72
N TYR A 510 37.75 -26.83 15.73
CA TYR A 510 36.49 -26.40 15.15
C TYR A 510 35.41 -26.35 16.21
N ASP A 511 34.51 -25.34 16.15
CA ASP A 511 33.23 -25.33 16.85
C ASP A 511 32.14 -26.07 16.05
N LYS A 512 30.91 -26.10 16.57
CA LYS A 512 29.80 -26.83 15.94
C LYS A 512 29.25 -26.18 14.65
N ILE A 513 29.62 -24.94 14.35
CA ILE A 513 29.25 -24.25 13.13
C ILE A 513 30.46 -23.90 12.25
N TYR A 514 31.57 -24.60 12.50
CA TYR A 514 32.78 -24.57 11.68
C TYR A 514 33.56 -23.26 11.72
N ASN A 515 33.47 -22.45 12.81
CA ASN A 515 34.53 -21.49 13.04
C ASN A 515 35.79 -22.25 13.47
N GLU A 516 36.96 -21.82 12.96
CA GLU A 516 38.20 -22.53 13.17
C GLU A 516 39.26 -21.67 13.86
N THR A 517 40.06 -22.33 14.69
CA THR A 517 41.32 -21.81 15.21
C THR A 517 42.46 -22.74 14.85
N THR A 518 43.59 -22.17 14.52
CA THR A 518 44.81 -22.95 14.18
C THR A 518 45.93 -22.54 15.11
N LEU A 519 46.59 -23.56 15.68
CA LEU A 519 47.75 -23.41 16.54
C LEU A 519 48.94 -24.19 16.00
N ASN A 520 50.06 -23.53 15.79
CA ASN A 520 51.34 -24.20 15.52
C ASN A 520 51.94 -24.67 16.84
N TYR A 521 52.04 -25.99 16.99
CA TYR A 521 52.56 -26.64 18.19
C TYR A 521 53.94 -27.24 17.90
N THR A 522 54.88 -27.00 18.78
CA THR A 522 56.22 -27.58 18.69
C THR A 522 56.58 -28.27 20.00
N LEU A 523 57.34 -29.37 19.90
CA LEU A 523 57.80 -30.11 21.06
C LEU A 523 59.21 -30.66 20.79
N GLY A 524 60.10 -30.38 21.73
CA GLY A 524 61.40 -31.06 21.76
C GLY A 524 61.27 -32.43 22.43
N VAL A 525 61.79 -33.47 21.83
CA VAL A 525 61.81 -34.81 22.45
C VAL A 525 63.28 -35.30 22.55
N THR A 526 63.68 -35.77 23.73
CA THR A 526 65.00 -36.36 24.02
C THR A 526 64.80 -37.80 24.49
N ASN A 527 65.15 -38.81 23.68
CA ASN A 527 64.95 -40.22 23.97
C ASN A 527 66.12 -41.13 23.53
#